data_b93d5f5880b87086594fe5d0b6bac343
#
_entry.id   b93d5f5880b87086594fe5d0b6bac343
#
_cell.length_a   1.000
_cell.length_b   1.000
_cell.length_c   1.000
_cell.angle_alpha   90.00
_cell.angle_beta   90.00
_cell.angle_gamma   90.00
#
_symmetry.space_group_name_H-M   'P 1'
#
loop_
_entity.id
_entity.type
_entity.pdbx_description
1 polymer ?
#
loop_
_entity_poly.entity_id
_entity_poly.type
_entity_poly.pdbx_seq_one_letter_code
_entity_poly.pdbx_strand_id
1 'polypeptide(L)'
;VRVVTTGSVDPSAAGTYTLTYNAIDSAGNKSSLARTIVVGSSKFVLNVFSNGQVDPIWDEGINAADSGISWGSCNNGGNDCPNISWEIVQDTDRGSVLQVEHSSAGQQAIFYFKTSMGKNLSGYSGGQLVFDIKTISGNSNYSMKVDCVYPCGSSDQNIGVVGDGAWETVSIEIDDLVEDGLSLATVDTGFVIWATQYTSTVFQLDNVRWEDTDIGDGPDPEEPVDGDDGWIIPSFSGYESPNSYEGYDLVWSDEFDGSQLNSSDWGYDIGTGNGGWGNNELQYYTNRNLYLKDGLLVIRADEETFGGRSYTSSRIKTQGKKNFQYGRIDIRARMPEGQGMWPALWMLGENINQVSWPYCGEVDIMEMVGGGSGRDNRVVGTAHWNKGGLSASYDPVSFGTPKTMPENLSENFHVYSIAWTSNRMIWYVDDVQYHVMAIDNSDELAAFKKQFFLIFNVAVGGNWPGSPNSATVFPQRMVVDYVRVFQDENGSTGGQSAVTHPVPGLIEAEDYSDMSGIQVEASTDTGGGFNVGYIDSGDWLEFSIDVAEMGNYLVEYRLASQGGSNGFQTLVDGIQLDSQSVSDTGGWQSWVTNSASVNLNAGEQTLRVESVGNNWNLNWIKFTAQ
;
A
#
# COMPACT_ATOMS: atom_id res chain seq x y z
N VAL A 1 21.87 39.31 11.47
CA VAL A 1 20.66 39.80 10.77
C VAL A 1 19.46 39.46 11.63
N ARG A 2 18.62 40.44 11.94
CA ARG A 2 17.34 40.19 12.60
C ARG A 2 16.24 40.24 11.54
N VAL A 3 15.43 39.19 11.46
CA VAL A 3 14.26 39.16 10.59
C VAL A 3 13.00 39.34 11.45
N VAL A 4 12.13 40.25 11.03
CA VAL A 4 10.82 40.46 11.64
C VAL A 4 9.76 40.22 10.60
N THR A 5 8.82 39.33 10.88
CA THR A 5 7.67 39.06 10.01
C THR A 5 6.51 39.96 10.44
N THR A 6 5.85 40.59 9.46
CA THR A 6 4.61 41.33 9.66
C THR A 6 3.54 40.80 8.72
N GLY A 7 2.29 40.86 9.18
CA GLY A 7 1.15 40.18 8.55
C GLY A 7 0.81 38.90 9.32
N SER A 8 -0.38 38.42 9.14
CA SER A 8 -0.84 37.13 9.64
C SER A 8 -1.61 36.41 8.52
N VAL A 9 -1.56 35.09 8.51
CA VAL A 9 -2.41 34.25 7.71
C VAL A 9 -3.48 33.71 8.65
N ASP A 10 -4.71 33.83 8.26
CA ASP A 10 -5.78 33.07 8.90
C ASP A 10 -5.98 31.78 8.08
N PRO A 11 -5.54 30.64 8.57
CA PRO A 11 -5.67 29.39 7.83
C PRO A 11 -7.12 28.89 7.77
N SER A 12 -8.01 29.42 8.61
CA SER A 12 -9.44 29.07 8.66
C SER A 12 -10.30 29.90 7.72
N ALA A 13 -9.77 30.95 7.12
CA ALA A 13 -10.51 31.80 6.20
C ALA A 13 -9.89 31.77 4.81
N ALA A 14 -10.65 31.31 3.82
CA ALA A 14 -10.24 31.37 2.42
C ALA A 14 -9.93 32.82 2.02
N GLY A 15 -8.77 33.06 1.43
CA GLY A 15 -8.36 34.41 1.07
C GLY A 15 -6.90 34.51 0.63
N THR A 16 -6.52 35.72 0.20
CA THR A 16 -5.14 36.02 -0.17
C THR A 16 -4.49 36.85 0.93
N TYR A 17 -3.49 36.30 1.57
CA TYR A 17 -2.75 36.92 2.68
C TYR A 17 -1.36 37.31 2.23
N THR A 18 -0.82 38.40 2.79
CA THR A 18 0.54 38.83 2.52
C THR A 18 1.36 38.84 3.79
N LEU A 19 2.42 38.05 3.84
CA LEU A 19 3.45 38.14 4.86
C LEU A 19 4.63 38.97 4.35
N THR A 20 5.10 39.93 5.16
CA THR A 20 6.26 40.75 4.83
C THR A 20 7.41 40.43 5.79
N TYR A 21 8.52 39.97 5.26
CA TYR A 21 9.75 39.69 5.99
C TYR A 21 10.68 40.88 5.90
N ASN A 22 10.98 41.52 7.03
CA ASN A 22 11.87 42.65 7.11
C ASN A 22 13.18 42.24 7.78
N ALA A 23 14.28 42.33 7.07
CA ALA A 23 15.61 42.02 7.58
C ALA A 23 16.40 43.31 7.85
N ILE A 24 17.11 43.36 8.98
CA ILE A 24 18.01 44.46 9.34
C ILE A 24 19.37 43.84 9.70
N ASP A 25 20.44 44.31 9.05
CA ASP A 25 21.80 43.92 9.38
C ASP A 25 22.38 44.72 10.55
N SER A 26 23.58 44.34 11.00
CA SER A 26 24.27 45.04 12.08
C SER A 26 24.73 46.48 11.74
N ALA A 27 24.72 46.85 10.45
CA ALA A 27 25.02 48.17 9.97
C ALA A 27 23.76 49.06 9.77
N GLY A 28 22.56 48.48 10.03
CA GLY A 28 21.27 49.16 9.91
C GLY A 28 20.67 49.14 8.49
N ASN A 29 21.26 48.40 7.54
CA ASN A 29 20.67 48.25 6.21
C ASN A 29 19.41 47.38 6.30
N LYS A 30 18.37 47.78 5.57
CA LYS A 30 17.06 47.14 5.58
C LYS A 30 16.77 46.49 4.23
N SER A 31 16.21 45.29 4.26
CA SER A 31 15.63 44.61 3.11
C SER A 31 14.25 44.09 3.48
N SER A 32 13.32 44.13 2.54
CA SER A 32 11.95 43.65 2.74
C SER A 32 11.55 42.75 1.58
N LEU A 33 10.93 41.60 1.89
CA LEU A 33 10.37 40.63 0.93
C LEU A 33 8.92 40.35 1.32
N ALA A 34 8.02 40.55 0.38
CA ALA A 34 6.61 40.14 0.55
C ALA A 34 6.38 38.78 -0.05
N ARG A 35 5.66 37.90 0.67
CA ARG A 35 5.18 36.59 0.21
C ARG A 35 3.66 36.61 0.24
N THR A 36 3.05 36.31 -0.89
CA THR A 36 1.61 36.10 -0.99
C THR A 36 1.31 34.63 -0.66
N ILE A 37 0.37 34.42 0.23
CA ILE A 37 -0.16 33.12 0.61
C ILE A 37 -1.64 33.13 0.26
N VAL A 38 -2.08 32.14 -0.52
CA VAL A 38 -3.49 31.93 -0.84
C VAL A 38 -3.97 30.77 0.01
N VAL A 39 -4.94 31.05 0.88
CA VAL A 39 -5.70 30.02 1.59
C VAL A 39 -6.92 29.76 0.73
N GLY A 40 -7.00 28.54 0.16
CA GLY A 40 -8.17 28.05 -0.56
C GLY A 40 -9.07 27.25 0.38
N SER A 41 -10.37 27.21 0.13
CA SER A 41 -11.23 26.19 0.73
C SER A 41 -10.86 24.84 0.10
N SER A 42 -10.59 23.83 0.91
CA SER A 42 -10.35 22.47 0.41
C SER A 42 -11.68 21.83 0.01
N LYS A 43 -12.02 21.88 -1.27
CA LYS A 43 -13.09 21.07 -1.84
C LYS A 43 -12.54 19.67 -2.11
N PHE A 44 -13.28 18.63 -1.78
CA PHE A 44 -12.98 17.30 -2.30
C PHE A 44 -13.20 17.29 -3.80
N VAL A 45 -12.16 16.91 -4.53
CA VAL A 45 -12.20 16.87 -5.99
C VAL A 45 -11.87 15.46 -6.44
N LEU A 46 -12.80 14.82 -7.15
CA LEU A 46 -12.54 13.61 -7.92
C LEU A 46 -12.44 14.01 -9.39
N ASN A 47 -11.26 13.93 -9.95
CA ASN A 47 -11.08 14.19 -11.37
C ASN A 47 -11.72 13.08 -12.21
N VAL A 48 -12.32 13.48 -13.32
CA VAL A 48 -12.73 12.59 -14.41
C VAL A 48 -11.72 12.73 -15.55
N PHE A 49 -11.40 13.99 -15.91
CA PHE A 49 -10.45 14.32 -16.96
C PHE A 49 -9.80 15.66 -16.69
N SER A 50 -8.47 15.74 -16.77
CA SER A 50 -7.72 17.01 -16.74
C SER A 50 -6.36 16.87 -17.41
N ASN A 51 -5.83 17.98 -17.97
CA ASN A 51 -4.51 18.00 -18.62
C ASN A 51 -4.27 16.89 -19.65
N GLY A 52 -5.29 16.51 -20.40
CA GLY A 52 -5.20 15.46 -21.41
C GLY A 52 -5.22 14.03 -20.87
N GLN A 53 -5.52 13.82 -19.59
CA GLN A 53 -5.51 12.52 -18.93
C GLN A 53 -6.88 12.21 -18.30
N VAL A 54 -7.32 10.97 -18.46
CA VAL A 54 -8.45 10.41 -17.72
C VAL A 54 -7.94 9.90 -16.38
N ASP A 55 -8.65 10.20 -15.29
CA ASP A 55 -8.28 9.66 -13.97
C ASP A 55 -8.44 8.13 -13.97
N PRO A 56 -7.47 7.38 -13.41
CA PRO A 56 -7.48 5.91 -13.42
C PRO A 56 -8.71 5.24 -12.79
N ILE A 57 -9.51 5.95 -12.00
CA ILE A 57 -10.77 5.41 -11.47
C ILE A 57 -11.78 5.12 -12.59
N TRP A 58 -11.69 5.81 -13.74
CA TRP A 58 -12.50 5.62 -14.94
C TRP A 58 -11.74 4.69 -15.91
N ASP A 59 -11.56 3.45 -15.51
CA ASP A 59 -10.65 2.46 -16.08
C ASP A 59 -11.02 1.98 -17.51
N GLU A 60 -12.27 2.17 -17.96
CA GLU A 60 -12.64 2.00 -19.37
C GLU A 60 -12.35 3.26 -20.20
N GLY A 61 -11.95 4.37 -19.56
CA GLY A 61 -11.51 5.58 -20.21
C GLY A 61 -12.58 6.31 -21.01
N ILE A 62 -12.15 6.86 -22.16
CA ILE A 62 -12.99 7.63 -23.09
C ILE A 62 -13.73 6.69 -24.02
N ASN A 63 -15.05 6.89 -24.11
CA ASN A 63 -15.94 6.14 -24.99
C ASN A 63 -16.95 7.06 -25.67
N ALA A 64 -17.58 6.57 -26.71
CA ALA A 64 -18.73 7.22 -27.34
C ALA A 64 -19.78 6.17 -27.76
N ALA A 65 -21.00 6.61 -27.93
CA ALA A 65 -22.05 5.81 -28.57
C ALA A 65 -22.73 6.60 -29.69
N ASP A 66 -22.97 5.94 -30.82
CA ASP A 66 -23.42 6.58 -32.06
C ASP A 66 -24.71 5.93 -32.60
N SER A 67 -25.76 6.73 -32.79
CA SER A 67 -27.02 6.26 -33.35
C SER A 67 -26.88 5.79 -34.80
N GLY A 68 -25.89 6.25 -35.53
CA GLY A 68 -25.57 5.81 -36.89
C GLY A 68 -25.17 4.33 -37.00
N ILE A 69 -24.72 3.73 -35.89
CA ILE A 69 -24.42 2.29 -35.74
C ILE A 69 -25.31 1.62 -34.70
N SER A 70 -26.56 2.03 -34.60
CA SER A 70 -27.56 1.48 -33.67
C SER A 70 -27.13 1.59 -32.19
N TRP A 71 -26.56 2.72 -31.82
CA TRP A 71 -25.99 2.99 -30.46
C TRP A 71 -24.85 2.06 -30.08
N GLY A 72 -24.08 1.60 -31.08
CA GLY A 72 -22.84 0.89 -30.80
C GLY A 72 -21.81 1.78 -30.11
N SER A 73 -21.02 1.19 -29.24
CA SER A 73 -19.92 1.87 -28.54
C SER A 73 -18.68 1.95 -29.42
N CYS A 74 -17.94 3.05 -29.31
CA CYS A 74 -16.65 3.26 -29.94
C CYS A 74 -15.65 3.71 -28.88
N ASN A 75 -14.45 3.18 -28.93
CA ASN A 75 -13.43 3.40 -27.90
C ASN A 75 -12.02 3.70 -28.44
N ASN A 76 -11.84 3.77 -29.77
CA ASN A 76 -10.54 3.98 -30.38
C ASN A 76 -10.45 5.36 -31.07
N GLY A 77 -10.50 6.45 -30.28
CA GLY A 77 -10.48 7.82 -30.81
C GLY A 77 -11.67 8.15 -31.72
N GLY A 78 -12.77 7.37 -31.62
CA GLY A 78 -13.91 7.48 -32.50
C GLY A 78 -13.72 6.90 -33.91
N ASN A 79 -12.64 6.21 -34.21
CA ASN A 79 -12.38 5.64 -35.54
C ASN A 79 -13.44 4.62 -35.98
N ASP A 80 -14.16 4.02 -35.04
CA ASP A 80 -15.24 3.05 -35.27
C ASP A 80 -16.64 3.68 -35.32
N CYS A 81 -16.74 4.99 -35.04
CA CYS A 81 -17.96 5.76 -35.06
C CYS A 81 -18.00 6.70 -36.28
N PRO A 82 -19.06 6.70 -37.09
CA PRO A 82 -19.15 7.56 -38.26
C PRO A 82 -19.48 9.03 -37.93
N ASN A 83 -20.03 9.33 -36.74
CA ASN A 83 -20.57 10.65 -36.41
C ASN A 83 -19.87 11.35 -35.24
N ILE A 84 -18.91 10.72 -34.61
CA ILE A 84 -18.14 11.32 -33.50
C ILE A 84 -16.71 10.83 -33.51
N SER A 85 -15.78 11.73 -33.26
CA SER A 85 -14.38 11.42 -33.00
C SER A 85 -13.82 12.34 -31.92
N TRP A 86 -12.69 11.95 -31.32
CA TRP A 86 -12.00 12.76 -30.31
C TRP A 86 -10.50 12.55 -30.36
N GLU A 87 -9.77 13.58 -29.92
CA GLU A 87 -8.33 13.57 -29.80
C GLU A 87 -7.85 14.51 -28.70
N ILE A 88 -6.65 14.30 -28.18
CA ILE A 88 -6.02 15.25 -27.29
C ILE A 88 -5.27 16.29 -28.12
N VAL A 89 -5.59 17.55 -27.94
CA VAL A 89 -4.98 18.68 -28.64
C VAL A 89 -4.31 19.64 -27.66
N GLN A 90 -3.46 20.51 -28.19
CA GLN A 90 -2.82 21.58 -27.40
C GLN A 90 -3.64 22.86 -27.54
N ASP A 91 -4.17 23.34 -26.43
CA ASP A 91 -4.80 24.67 -26.33
C ASP A 91 -3.77 25.68 -25.79
N THR A 92 -3.82 26.91 -26.28
CA THR A 92 -2.83 27.95 -25.91
C THR A 92 -2.92 28.39 -24.46
N ASP A 93 -4.08 28.28 -23.85
CA ASP A 93 -4.36 28.80 -22.52
C ASP A 93 -4.35 27.70 -21.44
N ARG A 94 -4.57 26.43 -21.86
CA ARG A 94 -4.79 25.30 -20.93
C ARG A 94 -3.87 24.09 -21.14
N GLY A 95 -3.04 24.09 -22.18
CA GLY A 95 -2.16 22.95 -22.48
C GLY A 95 -2.92 21.80 -23.15
N SER A 96 -2.78 20.58 -22.64
CA SER A 96 -3.43 19.40 -23.24
C SER A 96 -4.90 19.32 -22.86
N VAL A 97 -5.80 19.45 -23.85
CA VAL A 97 -7.26 19.38 -23.67
C VAL A 97 -7.87 18.32 -24.59
N LEU A 98 -9.06 17.86 -24.28
CA LEU A 98 -9.81 16.93 -25.12
C LEU A 98 -10.63 17.71 -26.16
N GLN A 99 -10.45 17.42 -27.44
CA GLN A 99 -11.28 17.93 -28.51
C GLN A 99 -12.22 16.82 -28.99
N VAL A 100 -13.50 17.13 -29.06
CA VAL A 100 -14.56 16.24 -29.57
C VAL A 100 -15.15 16.86 -30.84
N GLU A 101 -15.29 16.07 -31.90
CA GLU A 101 -15.82 16.47 -33.18
C GLU A 101 -17.06 15.62 -33.54
N HIS A 102 -18.20 16.25 -33.70
CA HIS A 102 -19.41 15.68 -34.27
C HIS A 102 -19.49 15.93 -35.77
N SER A 103 -19.76 14.91 -36.57
CA SER A 103 -20.00 15.05 -38.00
C SER A 103 -21.38 15.66 -38.28
N SER A 104 -21.56 16.15 -39.51
CA SER A 104 -22.82 16.81 -39.96
C SER A 104 -23.94 15.85 -40.39
N ALA A 105 -23.92 14.59 -40.01
CA ALA A 105 -24.78 13.56 -40.62
C ALA A 105 -26.22 13.51 -40.10
N GLY A 106 -26.63 14.41 -39.20
CA GLY A 106 -27.98 14.43 -38.62
C GLY A 106 -28.31 13.27 -37.71
N GLN A 107 -27.28 12.61 -37.18
CA GLN A 107 -27.36 11.51 -36.25
C GLN A 107 -26.87 11.95 -34.88
N GLN A 108 -27.48 11.43 -33.83
CA GLN A 108 -27.03 11.70 -32.48
C GLN A 108 -25.84 10.82 -32.14
N ALA A 109 -24.82 11.40 -31.54
CA ALA A 109 -23.75 10.67 -30.88
C ALA A 109 -23.45 11.30 -29.52
N ILE A 110 -23.08 10.50 -28.54
CA ILE A 110 -22.79 10.92 -27.19
C ILE A 110 -21.36 10.53 -26.83
N PHE A 111 -20.73 11.36 -26.05
CA PHE A 111 -19.36 11.17 -25.54
C PHE A 111 -19.40 10.96 -24.04
N TYR A 112 -18.57 10.04 -23.49
CA TYR A 112 -18.61 9.74 -22.07
C TYR A 112 -17.31 9.12 -21.53
N PHE A 113 -17.14 9.25 -20.19
CA PHE A 113 -16.08 8.59 -19.43
C PHE A 113 -16.69 7.47 -18.60
N LYS A 114 -16.09 6.28 -18.67
CA LYS A 114 -16.67 5.07 -18.09
C LYS A 114 -15.69 4.27 -17.23
N THR A 115 -16.25 3.50 -16.30
CA THR A 115 -15.53 2.52 -15.48
C THR A 115 -16.16 1.13 -15.63
N SER A 116 -15.35 0.08 -15.53
CA SER A 116 -15.77 -1.32 -15.65
C SER A 116 -16.69 -1.80 -14.52
N MET A 117 -16.63 -1.13 -13.36
CA MET A 117 -17.48 -1.42 -12.20
C MET A 117 -18.00 -0.13 -11.59
N GLY A 118 -19.32 -0.07 -11.27
CA GLY A 118 -19.92 1.08 -10.62
C GLY A 118 -19.17 1.52 -9.36
N LYS A 119 -18.93 2.81 -9.23
CA LYS A 119 -18.24 3.44 -8.12
C LYS A 119 -19.24 4.04 -7.15
N ASN A 120 -18.92 3.97 -5.87
CA ASN A 120 -19.71 4.66 -4.85
C ASN A 120 -19.20 6.10 -4.71
N LEU A 121 -19.99 7.04 -5.23
CA LEU A 121 -19.74 8.48 -5.17
C LEU A 121 -20.69 9.20 -4.19
N SER A 122 -21.29 8.49 -3.22
CA SER A 122 -22.21 9.08 -2.24
C SER A 122 -21.56 10.19 -1.39
N GLY A 123 -20.24 10.21 -1.27
CA GLY A 123 -19.51 11.29 -0.61
C GLY A 123 -19.57 12.66 -1.31
N TYR A 124 -20.10 12.71 -2.56
CA TYR A 124 -20.32 13.93 -3.33
C TYR A 124 -21.78 14.41 -3.32
N SER A 125 -22.66 13.78 -2.51
CA SER A 125 -24.04 14.27 -2.32
C SER A 125 -24.01 15.69 -1.77
N GLY A 126 -24.84 16.58 -2.36
CA GLY A 126 -24.81 18.01 -2.05
C GLY A 126 -23.70 18.79 -2.77
N GLY A 127 -22.83 18.12 -3.51
CA GLY A 127 -21.76 18.69 -4.29
C GLY A 127 -22.11 19.06 -5.73
N GLN A 128 -21.11 19.32 -6.53
CA GLN A 128 -21.25 19.72 -7.93
C GLN A 128 -20.39 18.85 -8.86
N LEU A 129 -20.92 18.57 -10.05
CA LEU A 129 -20.14 18.11 -11.19
C LEU A 129 -19.73 19.35 -12.00
N VAL A 130 -18.43 19.61 -12.06
CA VAL A 130 -17.86 20.82 -12.68
C VAL A 130 -16.99 20.42 -13.86
N PHE A 131 -17.09 21.19 -14.94
CA PHE A 131 -16.23 20.99 -16.11
C PHE A 131 -16.06 22.30 -16.89
N ASP A 132 -14.96 22.38 -17.62
CA ASP A 132 -14.69 23.48 -18.52
C ASP A 132 -14.96 23.05 -19.96
N ILE A 133 -15.70 23.85 -20.71
CA ILE A 133 -16.09 23.61 -22.09
C ILE A 133 -15.85 24.83 -22.95
N LYS A 134 -15.47 24.61 -24.21
CA LYS A 134 -15.27 25.65 -25.23
C LYS A 134 -15.82 25.19 -26.56
N THR A 135 -16.77 25.91 -27.12
CA THR A 135 -17.21 25.69 -28.48
C THR A 135 -16.18 26.23 -29.47
N ILE A 136 -15.69 25.41 -30.37
CA ILE A 136 -14.77 25.82 -31.44
C ILE A 136 -15.53 26.19 -32.69
N SER A 137 -16.56 25.39 -33.04
CA SER A 137 -17.42 25.66 -34.18
C SER A 137 -18.73 24.86 -34.11
N GLY A 138 -19.77 25.33 -34.74
CA GLY A 138 -21.03 24.62 -34.92
C GLY A 138 -22.07 24.94 -33.85
N ASN A 139 -22.78 23.93 -33.37
CA ASN A 139 -23.82 24.11 -32.36
C ASN A 139 -23.20 24.34 -30.98
N SER A 140 -23.66 25.40 -30.32
CA SER A 140 -23.21 25.78 -28.98
C SER A 140 -24.14 25.36 -27.84
N ASN A 141 -25.19 24.59 -28.11
CA ASN A 141 -26.12 24.05 -27.13
C ASN A 141 -25.77 22.60 -26.78
N TYR A 142 -25.64 22.31 -25.51
CA TYR A 142 -25.23 20.98 -25.03
C TYR A 142 -26.22 20.47 -23.97
N SER A 143 -26.31 19.14 -23.89
CA SER A 143 -26.88 18.42 -22.74
C SER A 143 -25.89 17.44 -22.19
N MET A 144 -26.04 17.14 -20.91
CA MET A 144 -25.23 16.16 -20.21
C MET A 144 -26.10 15.27 -19.33
N LYS A 145 -25.52 14.18 -18.83
CA LYS A 145 -26.07 13.32 -17.78
C LYS A 145 -24.96 12.54 -17.08
N VAL A 146 -25.33 11.80 -16.06
CA VAL A 146 -24.51 10.81 -15.41
C VAL A 146 -25.27 9.49 -15.36
N ASP A 147 -24.60 8.38 -15.65
CA ASP A 147 -25.24 7.06 -15.58
C ASP A 147 -24.63 6.23 -14.43
N CYS A 148 -25.45 5.36 -13.88
CA CYS A 148 -25.09 4.33 -12.91
C CYS A 148 -25.41 2.95 -13.51
N VAL A 149 -24.96 1.89 -12.86
CA VAL A 149 -25.14 0.52 -13.37
C VAL A 149 -26.58 0.27 -13.76
N TYR A 150 -26.78 -0.02 -15.06
CA TYR A 150 -28.10 -0.17 -15.70
C TYR A 150 -29.09 -0.98 -14.84
N PRO A 151 -30.36 -0.55 -14.70
CA PRO A 151 -31.06 0.49 -15.48
C PRO A 151 -31.08 1.90 -14.86
N CYS A 152 -30.10 2.31 -14.15
CA CYS A 152 -29.99 3.54 -13.38
C CYS A 152 -29.26 4.64 -14.18
N GLY A 153 -29.65 5.93 -14.01
CA GLY A 153 -29.02 7.11 -14.58
C GLY A 153 -29.84 8.36 -14.28
N SER A 154 -29.22 9.53 -14.35
CA SER A 154 -29.96 10.79 -14.27
C SER A 154 -30.76 11.07 -15.55
N SER A 155 -31.74 11.99 -15.47
CA SER A 155 -32.33 12.61 -16.65
C SER A 155 -31.30 13.49 -17.36
N ASP A 156 -31.65 13.87 -18.64
CA ASP A 156 -30.81 14.76 -19.43
C ASP A 156 -30.83 16.18 -18.84
N GLN A 157 -29.66 16.71 -18.50
CA GLN A 157 -29.49 18.09 -18.04
C GLN A 157 -29.13 19.00 -19.20
N ASN A 158 -29.91 20.06 -19.44
CA ASN A 158 -29.59 21.06 -20.45
C ASN A 158 -28.63 22.10 -19.84
N ILE A 159 -27.38 22.10 -20.27
CA ILE A 159 -26.37 23.04 -19.78
C ILE A 159 -26.42 24.41 -20.50
N GLY A 160 -27.32 24.56 -21.50
CA GLY A 160 -27.50 25.83 -22.18
C GLY A 160 -26.51 26.10 -23.30
N VAL A 161 -26.34 27.39 -23.60
CA VAL A 161 -25.47 27.87 -24.67
C VAL A 161 -24.12 28.19 -24.13
N VAL A 162 -23.07 27.53 -24.68
CA VAL A 162 -21.66 27.81 -24.45
C VAL A 162 -21.16 28.76 -25.56
N GLY A 163 -20.58 29.89 -25.20
CA GLY A 163 -20.07 30.90 -26.13
C GLY A 163 -18.99 30.37 -27.08
N ASP A 164 -18.96 30.90 -28.30
CA ASP A 164 -17.98 30.50 -29.31
C ASP A 164 -16.58 31.04 -28.96
N GLY A 165 -15.59 30.15 -28.93
CA GLY A 165 -14.18 30.48 -28.83
C GLY A 165 -13.64 30.86 -27.44
N ALA A 166 -14.47 30.86 -26.41
CA ALA A 166 -14.05 31.10 -25.02
C ALA A 166 -14.29 29.88 -24.14
N TRP A 167 -13.43 29.67 -23.15
CA TRP A 167 -13.64 28.67 -22.10
C TRP A 167 -14.72 29.14 -21.12
N GLU A 168 -15.68 28.29 -20.86
CA GLU A 168 -16.71 28.49 -19.84
C GLU A 168 -16.67 27.35 -18.85
N THR A 169 -16.84 27.67 -17.55
CA THR A 169 -16.99 26.66 -16.49
C THR A 169 -18.47 26.43 -16.26
N VAL A 170 -18.86 25.17 -16.33
CA VAL A 170 -20.23 24.70 -16.07
C VAL A 170 -20.23 23.92 -14.76
N SER A 171 -21.21 24.19 -13.90
CA SER A 171 -21.45 23.46 -12.65
C SER A 171 -22.88 22.91 -12.65
N ILE A 172 -23.02 21.64 -12.31
CA ILE A 172 -24.30 20.95 -12.17
C ILE A 172 -24.40 20.43 -10.74
N GLU A 173 -25.47 20.78 -10.03
CA GLU A 173 -25.71 20.26 -8.68
C GLU A 173 -25.90 18.74 -8.73
N ILE A 174 -25.18 18.00 -7.88
CA ILE A 174 -25.28 16.55 -7.83
C ILE A 174 -26.66 16.12 -7.32
N ASP A 175 -27.24 16.91 -6.42
CA ASP A 175 -28.58 16.62 -5.89
C ASP A 175 -29.65 16.70 -6.99
N ASP A 176 -29.52 17.58 -7.97
CA ASP A 176 -30.41 17.63 -9.14
C ASP A 176 -30.33 16.31 -9.94
N LEU A 177 -29.10 15.77 -10.11
CA LEU A 177 -28.90 14.47 -10.78
C LEU A 177 -29.52 13.30 -10.00
N VAL A 178 -29.44 13.37 -8.66
CA VAL A 178 -29.99 12.35 -7.74
C VAL A 178 -31.54 12.42 -7.74
N GLU A 179 -32.13 13.61 -7.67
CA GLU A 179 -33.57 13.79 -7.75
C GLU A 179 -34.13 13.28 -9.10
N ASP A 180 -33.31 13.36 -10.15
CA ASP A 180 -33.62 12.88 -11.50
C ASP A 180 -33.32 11.38 -11.73
N GLY A 181 -32.92 10.63 -10.67
CA GLY A 181 -32.86 9.17 -10.70
C GLY A 181 -31.44 8.57 -10.61
N LEU A 182 -30.40 9.40 -10.48
CA LEU A 182 -29.03 8.90 -10.30
C LEU A 182 -28.83 8.22 -8.93
N SER A 183 -28.27 7.02 -8.92
CA SER A 183 -27.77 6.38 -7.70
C SER A 183 -26.27 6.60 -7.53
N LEU A 184 -25.87 7.44 -6.58
CA LEU A 184 -24.46 7.69 -6.27
C LEU A 184 -23.72 6.44 -5.78
N ALA A 185 -24.43 5.41 -5.33
CA ALA A 185 -23.81 4.18 -4.84
C ALA A 185 -23.16 3.34 -5.95
N THR A 186 -23.53 3.55 -7.22
CA THR A 186 -23.12 2.66 -8.32
C THR A 186 -22.89 3.40 -9.64
N VAL A 187 -22.27 4.59 -9.61
CA VAL A 187 -21.96 5.38 -10.81
C VAL A 187 -20.92 4.63 -11.66
N ASP A 188 -21.28 4.29 -12.90
CA ASP A 188 -20.38 3.63 -13.85
C ASP A 188 -19.97 4.52 -15.03
N THR A 189 -20.68 5.62 -15.26
CA THR A 189 -20.40 6.60 -16.31
C THR A 189 -20.45 8.00 -15.69
N GLY A 190 -19.30 8.50 -15.30
CA GLY A 190 -19.17 9.70 -14.45
C GLY A 190 -19.42 11.02 -15.14
N PHE A 191 -19.53 11.02 -16.46
CA PHE A 191 -19.82 12.19 -17.28
C PHE A 191 -20.22 11.77 -18.68
N VAL A 192 -21.34 12.24 -19.16
CA VAL A 192 -21.84 12.06 -20.52
C VAL A 192 -22.22 13.43 -21.09
N ILE A 193 -21.84 13.76 -22.32
CA ILE A 193 -22.13 15.03 -22.96
C ILE A 193 -22.41 14.85 -24.45
N TRP A 194 -23.30 15.69 -25.00
CA TRP A 194 -23.58 15.76 -26.44
C TRP A 194 -24.11 17.15 -26.85
N ALA A 195 -23.90 17.50 -28.12
CA ALA A 195 -24.53 18.67 -28.72
C ALA A 195 -26.02 18.37 -29.03
N THR A 196 -26.92 19.26 -28.64
CA THR A 196 -28.38 19.05 -28.75
C THR A 196 -28.92 19.13 -30.18
N GLN A 197 -28.17 19.73 -31.11
CA GLN A 197 -28.49 19.73 -32.54
C GLN A 197 -27.48 18.85 -33.29
N TYR A 198 -27.97 17.97 -34.12
CA TYR A 198 -27.16 16.98 -34.84
C TYR A 198 -26.50 17.58 -36.08
N THR A 199 -25.71 18.61 -35.87
CA THR A 199 -24.94 19.32 -36.90
C THR A 199 -23.46 19.18 -36.63
N SER A 200 -22.62 19.49 -37.63
CA SER A 200 -21.18 19.52 -37.40
C SER A 200 -20.86 20.46 -36.23
N THR A 201 -20.22 19.93 -35.20
CA THR A 201 -19.86 20.67 -33.99
C THR A 201 -18.50 20.21 -33.50
N VAL A 202 -17.64 21.15 -33.20
CA VAL A 202 -16.35 20.90 -32.55
C VAL A 202 -16.32 21.65 -31.22
N PHE A 203 -16.04 20.94 -30.15
CA PHE A 203 -15.89 21.51 -28.83
C PHE A 203 -14.69 20.89 -28.09
N GLN A 204 -14.20 21.61 -27.11
CA GLN A 204 -13.11 21.15 -26.23
C GLN A 204 -13.61 21.04 -24.80
N LEU A 205 -13.05 20.07 -24.06
CA LEU A 205 -13.31 19.80 -22.64
C LEU A 205 -12.00 19.76 -21.87
N ASP A 206 -12.06 20.27 -20.64
CA ASP A 206 -10.99 20.14 -19.65
C ASP A 206 -11.57 20.22 -18.24
N ASN A 207 -10.77 19.82 -17.23
CA ASN A 207 -11.10 19.94 -15.81
C ASN A 207 -12.47 19.33 -15.44
N VAL A 208 -12.85 18.21 -16.04
CA VAL A 208 -14.07 17.48 -15.67
C VAL A 208 -13.87 16.80 -14.34
N ARG A 209 -14.67 17.17 -13.34
CA ARG A 209 -14.46 16.71 -11.96
C ARG A 209 -15.75 16.77 -11.14
N TRP A 210 -15.84 15.90 -10.17
CA TRP A 210 -16.82 15.95 -9.09
C TRP A 210 -16.22 16.77 -7.95
N GLU A 211 -16.92 17.77 -7.47
CA GLU A 211 -16.56 18.60 -6.34
C GLU A 211 -17.63 18.48 -5.25
N ASP A 212 -17.20 18.39 -4.01
CA ASP A 212 -18.10 18.61 -2.87
C ASP A 212 -18.37 20.11 -2.71
N THR A 213 -19.56 20.49 -2.27
CA THR A 213 -19.85 21.90 -1.94
C THR A 213 -19.48 22.19 -0.51
N ASP A 214 -19.03 23.43 -0.26
CA ASP A 214 -19.09 24.05 1.06
C ASP A 214 -20.53 23.98 1.59
N ILE A 215 -20.82 23.04 2.49
CA ILE A 215 -22.10 22.98 3.18
C ILE A 215 -22.12 24.14 4.17
N GLY A 216 -22.75 25.26 3.78
CA GLY A 216 -23.12 26.28 4.73
C GLY A 216 -24.01 25.71 5.82
N ASP A 217 -23.63 25.91 7.11
CA ASP A 217 -24.44 25.76 8.32
C ASP A 217 -24.89 24.38 8.79
N GLY A 218 -24.30 23.25 8.33
CA GLY A 218 -24.12 22.09 9.20
C GLY A 218 -22.77 22.24 9.92
N PRO A 219 -22.49 21.57 11.05
CA PRO A 219 -21.15 21.62 11.59
C PRO A 219 -20.22 21.15 10.45
N ASP A 220 -19.42 22.12 9.95
CA ASP A 220 -18.37 21.98 8.96
C ASP A 220 -17.78 20.57 9.08
N PRO A 221 -17.73 19.71 8.03
CA PRO A 221 -16.79 18.62 8.03
C PRO A 221 -15.43 19.33 8.02
N GLU A 222 -15.02 19.72 9.22
CA GLU A 222 -13.85 20.53 9.56
C GLU A 222 -12.75 20.19 8.58
N GLU A 223 -12.13 21.25 8.03
CA GLU A 223 -10.80 21.22 7.43
C GLU A 223 -9.97 20.09 8.02
N PRO A 224 -9.01 19.48 7.27
CA PRO A 224 -8.12 18.50 7.87
C PRO A 224 -7.78 19.09 9.20
N VAL A 225 -8.42 18.54 10.23
CA VAL A 225 -8.42 19.11 11.56
C VAL A 225 -6.97 19.47 11.75
N ASP A 226 -6.66 20.75 11.81
CA ASP A 226 -5.37 21.15 12.33
C ASP A 226 -5.29 20.34 13.59
N GLY A 227 -4.49 19.24 13.57
CA GLY A 227 -4.63 18.09 14.49
C GLY A 227 -4.58 18.46 15.97
N ASP A 228 -5.00 19.66 16.26
CA ASP A 228 -5.08 20.31 17.55
C ASP A 228 -6.48 20.22 18.15
N ASP A 229 -6.96 18.97 18.29
CA ASP A 229 -8.01 18.66 19.27
C ASP A 229 -7.45 18.75 20.72
N GLY A 230 -6.31 19.44 20.89
CA GLY A 230 -5.55 19.50 22.13
C GLY A 230 -4.79 18.20 22.45
N TRP A 231 -4.78 17.24 21.50
CA TRP A 231 -4.02 16.01 21.70
C TRP A 231 -2.52 16.31 21.64
N ILE A 232 -1.87 16.08 22.78
CA ILE A 232 -0.42 16.20 22.89
C ILE A 232 0.18 14.91 22.35
N ILE A 233 1.01 15.02 21.32
CA ILE A 233 1.79 13.92 20.80
C ILE A 233 2.62 13.37 21.97
N PRO A 234 2.50 12.08 22.31
CA PRO A 234 3.32 11.49 23.37
C PRO A 234 4.79 11.65 23.05
N SER A 235 5.64 11.72 24.10
CA SER A 235 7.08 11.82 23.91
C SER A 235 7.58 10.75 22.93
N PHE A 236 8.55 11.13 22.09
CA PHE A 236 9.23 10.23 21.14
C PHE A 236 10.09 9.20 21.91
N SER A 237 9.47 8.26 22.60
CA SER A 237 10.12 7.13 23.25
C SER A 237 9.99 5.87 22.38
N GLY A 238 10.86 4.91 22.59
CA GLY A 238 10.85 3.63 21.92
C GLY A 238 12.08 3.41 21.00
N TYR A 239 12.09 2.28 20.35
CA TYR A 239 13.19 1.84 19.50
C TYR A 239 13.30 2.69 18.23
N GLU A 240 14.52 2.91 17.75
CA GLU A 240 14.82 3.56 16.47
C GLU A 240 15.70 2.62 15.64
N SER A 241 15.37 2.45 14.35
CA SER A 241 16.19 1.64 13.46
C SER A 241 17.50 2.38 13.11
N PRO A 242 18.57 1.63 12.79
CA PRO A 242 19.76 2.23 12.20
C PRO A 242 19.45 3.03 10.94
N ASN A 243 20.22 4.09 10.68
CA ASN A 243 20.10 4.89 9.47
C ASN A 243 20.66 4.19 8.22
N SER A 244 21.38 3.09 8.39
CA SER A 244 21.99 2.31 7.31
C SER A 244 22.24 0.87 7.77
N TYR A 245 22.21 -0.04 6.83
CA TYR A 245 22.56 -1.44 7.01
C TYR A 245 23.73 -1.80 6.09
N GLU A 246 24.64 -2.65 6.53
CA GLU A 246 25.77 -3.10 5.71
C GLU A 246 25.25 -3.81 4.47
N GLY A 247 25.75 -3.40 3.30
CA GLY A 247 25.34 -3.94 2.01
C GLY A 247 23.99 -3.45 1.47
N TYR A 248 23.38 -2.45 2.11
CA TYR A 248 22.12 -1.86 1.67
C TYR A 248 22.23 -0.34 1.50
N ASP A 249 21.59 0.18 0.47
CA ASP A 249 21.34 1.60 0.26
C ASP A 249 19.91 1.96 0.66
N LEU A 250 19.71 3.14 1.27
CA LEU A 250 18.39 3.72 1.46
C LEU A 250 17.86 4.19 0.09
N VAL A 251 16.92 3.45 -0.48
CA VAL A 251 16.38 3.74 -1.84
C VAL A 251 15.13 4.61 -1.82
N TRP A 252 14.41 4.61 -0.71
CA TRP A 252 13.25 5.47 -0.48
C TRP A 252 12.94 5.59 1.01
N SER A 253 12.48 6.77 1.41
CA SER A 253 11.88 6.98 2.73
C SER A 253 10.81 8.07 2.68
N ASP A 254 9.91 8.03 3.66
CA ASP A 254 9.07 9.15 4.05
C ASP A 254 9.19 9.34 5.56
N GLU A 255 9.74 10.48 5.95
CA GLU A 255 9.94 10.90 7.35
C GLU A 255 8.78 11.80 7.82
N PHE A 256 7.75 11.95 6.99
CA PHE A 256 6.53 12.73 7.23
C PHE A 256 6.74 14.17 7.70
N ASP A 257 7.88 14.77 7.31
CA ASP A 257 8.27 16.16 7.68
C ASP A 257 7.44 17.25 6.96
N GLY A 258 6.58 16.86 6.03
CA GLY A 258 5.72 17.77 5.28
C GLY A 258 4.58 18.34 6.10
N SER A 259 3.87 19.30 5.54
CA SER A 259 2.58 19.78 6.09
C SER A 259 1.38 19.00 5.56
N GLN A 260 1.56 18.19 4.52
CA GLN A 260 0.54 17.34 3.88
C GLN A 260 1.19 16.08 3.36
N LEU A 261 0.40 15.02 3.26
CA LEU A 261 0.85 13.74 2.68
C LEU A 261 1.37 13.95 1.25
N ASN A 262 2.54 13.40 0.95
CA ASN A 262 3.15 13.54 -0.37
C ASN A 262 2.34 12.75 -1.42
N SER A 263 1.55 13.46 -2.21
CA SER A 263 0.68 12.87 -3.23
C SER A 263 1.42 12.21 -4.39
N SER A 264 2.73 12.46 -4.56
CA SER A 264 3.56 11.74 -5.55
C SER A 264 3.88 10.31 -5.10
N ASP A 265 3.83 10.03 -3.80
CA ASP A 265 4.19 8.74 -3.21
C ASP A 265 2.96 8.00 -2.67
N TRP A 266 1.96 8.72 -2.18
CA TRP A 266 0.79 8.17 -1.53
C TRP A 266 -0.52 8.53 -2.25
N GLY A 267 -1.51 7.64 -2.13
CA GLY A 267 -2.91 7.87 -2.48
C GLY A 267 -3.81 7.37 -1.36
N TYR A 268 -5.07 7.81 -1.37
CA TYR A 268 -6.09 7.38 -0.42
C TYR A 268 -6.99 6.29 -1.00
N ASP A 269 -7.39 5.35 -0.17
CA ASP A 269 -8.58 4.55 -0.40
C ASP A 269 -9.76 5.19 0.35
N ILE A 270 -10.79 5.59 -0.37
CA ILE A 270 -11.95 6.30 0.19
C ILE A 270 -13.17 5.39 0.14
N GLY A 271 -14.00 5.45 1.19
CA GLY A 271 -15.26 4.72 1.24
C GLY A 271 -15.23 3.49 2.13
N THR A 272 -16.17 2.56 1.85
CA THR A 272 -16.39 1.36 2.67
C THR A 272 -15.89 0.07 2.03
N GLY A 273 -15.35 0.15 0.82
CA GLY A 273 -14.96 -1.02 0.05
C GLY A 273 -16.10 -2.01 -0.19
N ASN A 274 -15.84 -3.05 -0.97
CA ASN A 274 -16.81 -4.13 -1.15
C ASN A 274 -16.83 -5.02 0.10
N GLY A 275 -18.04 -5.22 0.68
CA GLY A 275 -18.21 -6.05 1.88
C GLY A 275 -17.39 -5.57 3.09
N GLY A 276 -17.20 -4.23 3.29
CA GLY A 276 -16.33 -3.70 4.32
C GLY A 276 -14.88 -4.15 4.10
N TRP A 277 -14.34 -3.83 2.92
CA TRP A 277 -12.99 -4.21 2.46
C TRP A 277 -12.72 -5.73 2.50
N GLY A 278 -13.78 -6.55 2.36
CA GLY A 278 -13.71 -8.00 2.42
C GLY A 278 -13.82 -8.59 3.84
N ASN A 279 -13.74 -7.77 4.88
CA ASN A 279 -13.62 -8.17 6.27
C ASN A 279 -14.82 -7.77 7.15
N ASN A 280 -15.91 -7.22 6.56
CA ASN A 280 -17.03 -6.62 7.30
C ASN A 280 -16.58 -5.49 8.25
N GLU A 281 -15.57 -4.73 7.88
CA GLU A 281 -15.09 -3.55 8.60
C GLU A 281 -16.21 -2.49 8.71
N LEU A 282 -16.23 -1.74 9.81
CA LEU A 282 -17.36 -0.88 10.17
C LEU A 282 -17.14 0.59 9.80
N GLN A 283 -15.91 1.03 9.56
CA GLN A 283 -15.58 2.42 9.28
C GLN A 283 -15.87 2.80 7.81
N TYR A 284 -15.96 4.10 7.58
CA TYR A 284 -15.78 4.74 6.30
C TYR A 284 -14.36 5.32 6.25
N TYR A 285 -13.53 4.95 5.27
CA TYR A 285 -12.21 5.56 5.10
C TYR A 285 -12.33 6.90 4.39
N THR A 286 -11.68 7.92 4.95
CA THR A 286 -11.65 9.29 4.45
C THR A 286 -10.20 9.81 4.42
N ASN A 287 -9.95 10.91 3.71
CA ASN A 287 -8.69 11.62 3.78
C ASN A 287 -8.61 12.59 4.97
N ARG A 288 -9.73 13.01 5.56
CA ARG A 288 -9.79 13.91 6.72
C ARG A 288 -9.37 13.26 8.04
N ASN A 289 -9.32 11.94 8.10
CA ASN A 289 -8.85 11.16 9.25
C ASN A 289 -7.33 10.94 9.24
N LEU A 290 -6.60 11.66 8.38
CA LEU A 290 -5.14 11.62 8.31
C LEU A 290 -4.59 13.04 8.28
N TYR A 291 -3.57 13.30 9.10
CA TYR A 291 -2.84 14.55 9.12
C TYR A 291 -1.36 14.33 9.44
N LEU A 292 -0.53 15.31 9.09
CA LEU A 292 0.88 15.36 9.47
C LEU A 292 1.06 16.42 10.58
N LYS A 293 1.76 16.05 11.65
CA LYS A 293 2.03 16.94 12.78
C LYS A 293 3.39 16.63 13.39
N ASP A 294 4.24 17.65 13.51
CA ASP A 294 5.55 17.57 14.17
C ASP A 294 6.46 16.45 13.60
N GLY A 295 6.45 16.22 12.28
CA GLY A 295 7.20 15.16 11.62
C GLY A 295 6.59 13.77 11.78
N LEU A 296 5.31 13.68 12.04
CA LEU A 296 4.59 12.41 12.23
C LEU A 296 3.38 12.33 11.31
N LEU A 297 3.12 11.15 10.76
CA LEU A 297 1.84 10.80 10.16
C LEU A 297 0.89 10.28 11.24
N VAL A 298 -0.31 10.84 11.32
CA VAL A 298 -1.36 10.39 12.24
C VAL A 298 -2.56 9.90 11.46
N ILE A 299 -2.95 8.64 11.64
CA ILE A 299 -4.23 8.09 11.20
C ILE A 299 -5.16 8.02 12.41
N ARG A 300 -6.27 8.76 12.37
CA ARG A 300 -7.24 8.87 13.45
C ARG A 300 -8.50 8.06 13.12
N ALA A 301 -8.92 7.20 14.04
CA ALA A 301 -10.20 6.52 13.99
C ALA A 301 -11.18 7.22 14.94
N ASP A 302 -12.34 7.61 14.44
CA ASP A 302 -13.38 8.32 15.15
C ASP A 302 -14.67 7.52 15.24
N GLU A 303 -15.43 7.72 16.33
CA GLU A 303 -16.83 7.30 16.45
C GLU A 303 -17.71 8.47 16.03
N GLU A 304 -18.12 8.46 14.77
CA GLU A 304 -18.99 9.48 14.18
C GLU A 304 -19.84 8.89 13.05
N THR A 305 -20.97 9.50 12.77
CA THR A 305 -21.81 9.08 11.65
C THR A 305 -21.35 9.77 10.37
N PHE A 306 -20.85 8.99 9.40
CA PHE A 306 -20.43 9.49 8.12
C PHE A 306 -20.63 8.43 7.02
N GLY A 307 -21.20 8.82 5.86
CA GLY A 307 -21.41 7.91 4.73
C GLY A 307 -22.20 6.64 5.06
N GLY A 308 -23.15 6.73 6.00
CA GLY A 308 -23.95 5.58 6.45
C GLY A 308 -23.21 4.61 7.37
N ARG A 309 -22.05 5.00 7.90
CA ARG A 309 -21.25 4.24 8.89
C ARG A 309 -21.21 4.99 10.21
N SER A 310 -20.87 4.28 11.28
CA SER A 310 -20.78 4.83 12.65
C SER A 310 -19.34 5.14 13.07
N TYR A 311 -18.39 4.90 12.17
CA TYR A 311 -16.96 5.14 12.41
C TYR A 311 -16.32 5.68 11.15
N THR A 312 -15.31 6.53 11.31
CA THR A 312 -14.42 6.97 10.23
C THR A 312 -12.97 6.66 10.57
N SER A 313 -12.14 6.54 9.56
CA SER A 313 -10.69 6.33 9.67
C SER A 313 -10.01 6.69 8.36
N SER A 314 -8.72 6.39 8.21
CA SER A 314 -8.00 6.58 6.95
C SER A 314 -7.23 5.34 6.54
N ARG A 315 -7.07 5.17 5.21
CA ARG A 315 -6.26 4.16 4.57
C ARG A 315 -5.51 4.81 3.41
N ILE A 316 -4.19 4.68 3.44
CA ILE A 316 -3.29 5.21 2.41
C ILE A 316 -2.49 4.09 1.78
N LYS A 317 -2.06 4.28 0.53
CA LYS A 317 -1.29 3.30 -0.22
C LYS A 317 -0.33 3.95 -1.21
N THR A 318 0.75 3.22 -1.53
CA THR A 318 1.71 3.64 -2.56
C THR A 318 1.44 3.03 -3.94
N GLN A 319 0.32 2.34 -4.14
CA GLN A 319 -0.07 1.66 -5.38
C GLN A 319 0.02 2.59 -6.60
N GLY A 320 0.69 2.13 -7.68
CA GLY A 320 0.88 2.89 -8.90
C GLY A 320 1.85 4.08 -8.77
N LYS A 321 2.47 4.27 -7.62
CA LYS A 321 3.38 5.38 -7.31
C LYS A 321 4.76 4.89 -6.86
N LYS A 322 4.79 4.04 -5.82
CA LYS A 322 6.00 3.39 -5.29
C LYS A 322 5.71 1.92 -5.07
N ASN A 323 6.56 1.09 -5.60
CA ASN A 323 6.54 -0.34 -5.37
C ASN A 323 7.96 -0.85 -5.17
N PHE A 324 8.10 -1.93 -4.44
CA PHE A 324 9.38 -2.50 -4.05
C PHE A 324 9.37 -4.00 -4.29
N GLN A 325 10.52 -4.54 -4.59
CA GLN A 325 10.74 -5.98 -4.67
C GLN A 325 12.06 -6.26 -3.94
N TYR A 326 11.97 -7.05 -2.88
CA TYR A 326 13.08 -7.37 -1.99
C TYR A 326 13.62 -6.17 -1.20
N GLY A 327 14.54 -6.43 -0.30
CA GLY A 327 15.15 -5.42 0.55
C GLY A 327 14.66 -5.49 2.00
N ARG A 328 14.99 -4.48 2.77
CA ARG A 328 14.49 -4.30 4.13
C ARG A 328 13.57 -3.09 4.18
N ILE A 329 12.44 -3.23 4.83
CA ILE A 329 11.48 -2.14 5.09
C ILE A 329 11.37 -1.98 6.59
N ASP A 330 11.67 -0.79 7.10
CA ASP A 330 11.51 -0.41 8.50
C ASP A 330 10.41 0.63 8.63
N ILE A 331 9.45 0.40 9.52
CA ILE A 331 8.34 1.31 9.80
C ILE A 331 8.31 1.56 11.31
N ARG A 332 8.59 2.80 11.72
CA ARG A 332 8.50 3.19 13.13
C ARG A 332 7.13 3.74 13.42
N ALA A 333 6.39 3.06 14.27
CA ALA A 333 5.02 3.45 14.55
C ALA A 333 4.60 3.12 15.99
N ARG A 334 3.57 3.83 16.46
CA ARG A 334 2.84 3.60 17.71
C ARG A 334 1.39 3.28 17.37
N MET A 335 0.84 2.25 18.01
CA MET A 335 -0.47 1.71 17.65
C MET A 335 -1.61 2.28 18.49
N PRO A 336 -2.86 2.29 17.98
CA PRO A 336 -4.05 2.49 18.79
C PRO A 336 -4.26 1.30 19.73
N GLU A 337 -5.19 1.42 20.68
CA GLU A 337 -5.56 0.34 21.58
C GLU A 337 -7.09 0.23 21.74
N GLY A 338 -7.54 -0.89 22.26
CA GLY A 338 -8.94 -1.11 22.62
C GLY A 338 -9.72 -2.02 21.68
N GLN A 339 -10.81 -2.58 22.19
CA GLN A 339 -11.64 -3.54 21.47
C GLN A 339 -12.12 -2.98 20.14
N GLY A 340 -11.92 -3.74 19.06
CA GLY A 340 -12.36 -3.39 17.72
C GLY A 340 -11.36 -2.57 16.91
N MET A 341 -10.21 -2.17 17.49
CA MET A 341 -9.14 -1.53 16.72
C MET A 341 -8.34 -2.56 15.93
N TRP A 342 -8.07 -2.27 14.66
CA TRP A 342 -7.30 -3.13 13.77
C TRP A 342 -6.36 -2.28 12.89
N PRO A 343 -5.26 -1.79 13.47
CA PRO A 343 -4.21 -1.15 12.70
C PRO A 343 -3.43 -2.17 11.88
N ALA A 344 -2.98 -1.76 10.69
CA ALA A 344 -2.14 -2.56 9.82
C ALA A 344 -1.11 -1.71 9.07
N LEU A 345 0.11 -2.23 8.98
CA LEU A 345 1.21 -1.78 8.14
C LEU A 345 1.59 -2.98 7.25
N TRP A 346 1.22 -2.94 5.99
CA TRP A 346 1.19 -4.11 5.14
C TRP A 346 1.43 -3.80 3.66
N MET A 347 1.50 -4.84 2.84
CA MET A 347 1.78 -4.75 1.41
C MET A 347 0.87 -5.67 0.60
N LEU A 348 0.53 -5.24 -0.63
CA LEU A 348 -0.10 -6.08 -1.64
C LEU A 348 0.72 -6.11 -2.92
N GLY A 349 0.65 -7.24 -3.65
CA GLY A 349 1.28 -7.35 -4.96
C GLY A 349 0.75 -6.31 -5.95
N GLU A 350 1.66 -5.61 -6.65
CA GLU A 350 1.34 -4.53 -7.60
C GLU A 350 0.41 -5.01 -8.74
N ASN A 351 0.44 -6.30 -9.04
CA ASN A 351 -0.39 -6.93 -10.06
C ASN A 351 -1.82 -7.28 -9.59
N ILE A 352 -2.28 -6.79 -8.43
CA ILE A 352 -3.60 -7.11 -7.86
C ILE A 352 -4.76 -6.84 -8.83
N ASN A 353 -4.68 -5.78 -9.62
CA ASN A 353 -5.70 -5.44 -10.61
C ASN A 353 -5.77 -6.42 -11.80
N GLN A 354 -4.75 -7.28 -11.96
CA GLN A 354 -4.66 -8.26 -13.04
C GLN A 354 -5.05 -9.66 -12.58
N VAL A 355 -4.66 -10.03 -11.35
CA VAL A 355 -4.82 -11.42 -10.86
C VAL A 355 -5.73 -11.53 -9.65
N SER A 356 -6.11 -10.43 -9.02
CA SER A 356 -6.89 -10.32 -7.77
C SER A 356 -6.21 -10.97 -6.55
N TRP A 357 -6.80 -10.75 -5.37
CA TRP A 357 -6.42 -11.42 -4.13
C TRP A 357 -7.02 -12.85 -4.08
N PRO A 358 -6.31 -13.87 -3.55
CA PRO A 358 -4.98 -13.83 -2.95
C PRO A 358 -3.83 -14.14 -3.93
N TYR A 359 -4.10 -14.18 -5.23
CA TYR A 359 -3.11 -14.54 -6.26
C TYR A 359 -1.99 -13.51 -6.40
N CYS A 360 -2.24 -12.24 -6.05
CA CYS A 360 -1.21 -11.20 -6.05
C CYS A 360 -0.21 -11.35 -4.91
N GLY A 361 -0.56 -12.07 -3.85
CA GLY A 361 0.17 -12.13 -2.59
C GLY A 361 -0.13 -10.92 -1.69
N GLU A 362 -0.06 -11.12 -0.37
CA GLU A 362 -0.19 -10.11 0.68
C GLU A 362 0.87 -10.37 1.74
N VAL A 363 1.45 -9.32 2.28
CA VAL A 363 2.46 -9.39 3.34
C VAL A 363 2.12 -8.37 4.41
N ASP A 364 1.71 -8.85 5.58
CA ASP A 364 1.43 -8.02 6.73
C ASP A 364 2.70 -7.88 7.55
N ILE A 365 3.36 -6.72 7.45
CA ILE A 365 4.57 -6.42 8.24
C ILE A 365 4.19 -6.34 9.71
N MET A 366 3.04 -5.72 9.98
CA MET A 366 2.46 -5.60 11.31
C MET A 366 0.93 -5.54 11.22
N GLU A 367 0.25 -6.40 11.96
CA GLU A 367 -1.15 -6.29 12.31
C GLU A 367 -1.35 -6.44 13.81
N MET A 368 -2.39 -5.79 14.32
CA MET A 368 -2.85 -5.94 15.70
C MET A 368 -4.38 -5.94 15.73
N VAL A 369 -4.98 -6.76 16.57
CA VAL A 369 -6.39 -6.62 16.94
C VAL A 369 -6.48 -6.24 18.40
N GLY A 370 -6.97 -5.04 18.66
CA GLY A 370 -7.02 -4.47 20.01
C GLY A 370 -8.09 -5.07 20.91
N GLY A 371 -7.94 -4.83 22.19
CA GLY A 371 -8.92 -5.09 23.24
C GLY A 371 -8.65 -6.30 24.11
N GLY A 372 -8.83 -6.08 25.41
CA GLY A 372 -8.70 -7.11 26.43
C GLY A 372 -7.25 -7.47 26.77
N SER A 373 -7.07 -8.34 27.73
CA SER A 373 -5.75 -8.75 28.20
C SER A 373 -4.98 -9.54 27.12
N GLY A 374 -3.82 -9.06 26.74
CA GLY A 374 -2.88 -9.72 25.82
C GLY A 374 -3.24 -9.57 24.34
N ARG A 375 -4.01 -8.55 23.94
CA ARG A 375 -4.28 -8.20 22.54
C ARG A 375 -3.62 -6.89 22.14
N ASP A 376 -3.66 -5.87 23.00
CA ASP A 376 -3.06 -4.56 22.72
C ASP A 376 -1.53 -4.56 22.75
N ASN A 377 -0.89 -5.65 23.15
CA ASN A 377 0.55 -5.87 23.13
C ASN A 377 0.99 -7.00 22.19
N ARG A 378 0.14 -7.40 21.23
CA ARG A 378 0.41 -8.53 20.33
C ARG A 378 0.51 -8.08 18.88
N VAL A 379 1.69 -8.21 18.32
CA VAL A 379 1.97 -8.03 16.89
C VAL A 379 1.76 -9.36 16.17
N VAL A 380 1.22 -9.34 14.97
CA VAL A 380 1.14 -10.49 14.06
C VAL A 380 1.78 -10.11 12.74
N GLY A 381 2.74 -10.88 12.28
CA GLY A 381 3.27 -10.80 10.92
C GLY A 381 2.74 -11.99 10.12
N THR A 382 2.26 -11.75 8.90
CA THR A 382 1.59 -12.78 8.10
C THR A 382 1.94 -12.63 6.62
N ALA A 383 1.94 -13.74 5.90
CA ALA A 383 1.88 -13.76 4.44
C ALA A 383 0.64 -14.52 3.99
N HIS A 384 -0.05 -14.03 2.94
CA HIS A 384 -1.22 -14.66 2.34
C HIS A 384 -1.02 -14.87 0.84
N TRP A 385 -1.43 -16.02 0.33
CA TRP A 385 -1.32 -16.36 -1.10
C TRP A 385 -2.38 -17.39 -1.52
N ASN A 386 -2.43 -17.73 -2.79
CA ASN A 386 -3.26 -18.82 -3.29
C ASN A 386 -2.48 -20.12 -3.33
N LYS A 387 -2.98 -21.18 -2.70
CA LYS A 387 -2.38 -22.51 -2.75
C LYS A 387 -2.28 -23.01 -4.19
N GLY A 388 -1.07 -23.45 -4.58
CA GLY A 388 -0.79 -23.87 -5.95
C GLY A 388 -0.66 -22.73 -6.97
N GLY A 389 -0.58 -21.46 -6.52
CA GLY A 389 -0.24 -20.29 -7.33
C GLY A 389 -1.33 -19.83 -8.31
N LEU A 390 -0.91 -19.11 -9.35
CA LEU A 390 -1.80 -18.44 -10.31
C LEU A 390 -2.67 -19.40 -11.14
N SER A 391 -2.19 -20.61 -11.40
CA SER A 391 -2.88 -21.57 -12.25
C SER A 391 -3.89 -22.45 -11.50
N ALA A 392 -3.88 -22.38 -10.16
CA ALA A 392 -4.75 -23.18 -9.31
C ALA A 392 -6.11 -22.51 -9.08
N SER A 393 -7.09 -23.29 -8.62
CA SER A 393 -8.37 -22.78 -8.14
C SER A 393 -8.16 -21.90 -6.90
N TYR A 394 -9.12 -21.01 -6.63
CA TYR A 394 -9.12 -20.17 -5.43
C TYR A 394 -9.08 -21.02 -4.16
N ASP A 395 -7.97 -20.97 -3.46
CA ASP A 395 -7.70 -21.66 -2.19
C ASP A 395 -6.73 -20.81 -1.34
N PRO A 396 -7.25 -19.76 -0.65
CA PRO A 396 -6.40 -18.84 0.12
C PRO A 396 -5.78 -19.55 1.32
N VAL A 397 -4.49 -19.38 1.47
CA VAL A 397 -3.70 -19.86 2.61
C VAL A 397 -2.93 -18.72 3.24
N SER A 398 -2.56 -18.87 4.50
CA SER A 398 -1.76 -17.91 5.23
C SER A 398 -0.72 -18.61 6.11
N PHE A 399 0.40 -17.91 6.33
CA PHE A 399 1.44 -18.33 7.24
C PHE A 399 1.90 -17.14 8.06
N GLY A 400 1.66 -17.17 9.37
CA GLY A 400 1.95 -16.05 10.25
C GLY A 400 2.23 -16.45 11.69
N THR A 401 2.97 -15.62 12.39
CA THR A 401 3.38 -15.85 13.78
C THR A 401 3.10 -14.61 14.62
N PRO A 402 2.49 -14.75 15.82
CA PRO A 402 2.35 -13.66 16.75
C PRO A 402 3.59 -13.45 17.62
N LYS A 403 3.85 -12.18 17.96
CA LYS A 403 4.84 -11.76 18.95
C LYS A 403 4.13 -10.99 20.05
N THR A 404 4.28 -11.44 21.30
CA THR A 404 3.77 -10.69 22.47
C THR A 404 4.88 -9.79 23.01
N MET A 405 4.58 -8.51 23.12
CA MET A 405 5.47 -7.50 23.66
C MET A 405 5.24 -7.36 25.18
N PRO A 406 6.25 -6.86 25.94
CA PRO A 406 6.13 -6.67 27.39
C PRO A 406 5.06 -5.64 27.78
N GLU A 407 4.83 -4.63 26.92
CA GLU A 407 3.91 -3.49 27.13
C GLU A 407 2.97 -3.35 25.95
N ASN A 408 1.91 -2.54 26.09
CA ASN A 408 1.00 -2.26 24.99
C ASN A 408 1.72 -1.48 23.89
N LEU A 409 1.38 -1.77 22.63
CA LEU A 409 1.95 -1.11 21.45
C LEU A 409 1.53 0.37 21.35
N SER A 410 0.63 0.81 22.22
CA SER A 410 0.20 2.20 22.40
C SER A 410 1.07 3.00 23.37
N GLU A 411 1.99 2.38 24.10
CA GLU A 411 2.79 3.05 25.14
C GLU A 411 4.06 3.68 24.57
N ASN A 412 4.68 3.04 23.56
CA ASN A 412 5.91 3.48 22.94
C ASN A 412 5.89 3.32 21.41
N PHE A 413 6.85 3.96 20.73
CA PHE A 413 7.14 3.67 19.34
C PHE A 413 7.95 2.37 19.23
N HIS A 414 7.58 1.54 18.26
CA HIS A 414 8.29 0.33 17.88
C HIS A 414 8.67 0.40 16.40
N VAL A 415 9.73 -0.29 16.01
CA VAL A 415 10.09 -0.47 14.61
C VAL A 415 9.62 -1.86 14.16
N TYR A 416 8.66 -1.86 13.25
CA TYR A 416 8.16 -3.06 12.59
C TYR A 416 8.89 -3.21 11.27
N SER A 417 9.56 -4.34 11.07
CA SER A 417 10.40 -4.52 9.90
C SER A 417 10.15 -5.85 9.20
N ILE A 418 10.41 -5.84 7.90
CA ILE A 418 10.55 -7.05 7.09
C ILE A 418 11.87 -7.00 6.32
N ALA A 419 12.66 -8.08 6.39
CA ALA A 419 13.75 -8.33 5.47
C ALA A 419 13.28 -9.38 4.46
N TRP A 420 13.27 -9.01 3.19
CA TRP A 420 12.69 -9.80 2.12
C TRP A 420 13.70 -10.06 1.02
N THR A 421 13.93 -11.32 0.72
CA THR A 421 14.84 -11.80 -0.32
C THR A 421 14.10 -12.69 -1.33
N SER A 422 14.78 -13.19 -2.33
CA SER A 422 14.19 -14.11 -3.31
C SER A 422 13.85 -15.50 -2.73
N ASN A 423 14.38 -15.83 -1.55
CA ASN A 423 14.24 -17.15 -0.93
C ASN A 423 13.62 -17.13 0.48
N ARG A 424 13.43 -15.96 1.10
CA ARG A 424 12.78 -15.85 2.41
C ARG A 424 12.27 -14.45 2.71
N MET A 425 11.36 -14.37 3.68
CA MET A 425 10.95 -13.16 4.39
C MET A 425 11.16 -13.35 5.88
N ILE A 426 11.66 -12.32 6.56
CA ILE A 426 11.93 -12.33 8.00
C ILE A 426 11.26 -11.10 8.62
N TRP A 427 10.44 -11.31 9.65
CA TRP A 427 9.76 -10.23 10.38
C TRP A 427 10.46 -9.92 11.68
N TYR A 428 10.56 -8.63 11.98
CA TYR A 428 11.19 -8.12 13.19
C TYR A 428 10.28 -7.12 13.91
N VAL A 429 10.42 -7.05 15.24
CA VAL A 429 9.97 -5.93 16.06
C VAL A 429 11.16 -5.48 16.89
N ASP A 430 11.51 -4.18 16.79
CA ASP A 430 12.68 -3.60 17.47
C ASP A 430 13.98 -4.36 17.18
N ASP A 431 14.16 -4.75 15.92
CA ASP A 431 15.26 -5.56 15.41
C ASP A 431 15.37 -6.98 16.01
N VAL A 432 14.33 -7.41 16.73
CA VAL A 432 14.24 -8.78 17.25
C VAL A 432 13.40 -9.62 16.29
N GLN A 433 14.04 -10.57 15.62
CA GLN A 433 13.37 -11.52 14.73
C GLN A 433 12.30 -12.34 15.48
N TYR A 434 11.13 -12.55 14.87
CA TYR A 434 10.07 -13.36 15.47
C TYR A 434 9.33 -14.28 14.49
N HIS A 435 9.47 -14.06 13.19
CA HIS A 435 8.86 -14.89 12.17
C HIS A 435 9.75 -14.98 10.94
N VAL A 436 9.77 -16.15 10.30
CA VAL A 436 10.48 -16.40 9.05
C VAL A 436 9.57 -17.23 8.14
N MET A 437 9.50 -16.86 6.87
CA MET A 437 8.86 -17.64 5.83
C MET A 437 9.87 -17.92 4.72
N ALA A 438 10.07 -19.18 4.40
CA ALA A 438 10.87 -19.60 3.25
C ALA A 438 10.10 -19.36 1.94
N ILE A 439 10.77 -18.93 0.89
CA ILE A 439 10.21 -18.73 -0.45
C ILE A 439 10.99 -19.62 -1.42
N ASP A 440 10.39 -20.70 -1.83
CA ASP A 440 10.97 -21.62 -2.83
C ASP A 440 10.71 -21.17 -4.27
N ASN A 441 11.14 -21.97 -5.25
CA ASN A 441 10.92 -21.72 -6.66
C ASN A 441 9.61 -22.33 -7.22
N SER A 442 8.67 -22.71 -6.35
CA SER A 442 7.36 -23.21 -6.74
C SER A 442 6.49 -22.11 -7.35
N ASP A 443 5.52 -22.51 -8.19
CA ASP A 443 4.50 -21.59 -8.70
C ASP A 443 3.61 -21.06 -7.57
N GLU A 444 3.50 -21.79 -6.46
CA GLU A 444 2.71 -21.42 -5.28
C GLU A 444 3.21 -20.12 -4.64
N LEU A 445 4.53 -19.98 -4.46
CA LEU A 445 5.15 -18.82 -3.80
C LEU A 445 5.65 -17.76 -4.79
N ALA A 446 5.34 -17.92 -6.08
CA ALA A 446 5.78 -16.99 -7.13
C ALA A 446 5.25 -15.55 -6.95
N ALA A 447 4.14 -15.37 -6.22
CA ALA A 447 3.61 -14.05 -5.89
C ALA A 447 4.63 -13.22 -5.10
N PHE A 448 5.35 -13.83 -4.15
CA PHE A 448 6.37 -13.18 -3.32
C PHE A 448 7.69 -12.88 -4.05
N LYS A 449 7.76 -13.14 -5.34
CA LYS A 449 8.86 -12.77 -6.24
C LYS A 449 8.47 -11.66 -7.21
N LYS A 450 7.47 -10.82 -6.84
CA LYS A 450 6.95 -9.69 -7.60
C LYS A 450 7.09 -8.40 -6.81
N GLN A 451 6.76 -7.28 -7.43
CA GLN A 451 6.71 -5.99 -6.76
C GLN A 451 5.46 -5.86 -5.88
N PHE A 452 5.62 -5.24 -4.73
CA PHE A 452 4.57 -4.93 -3.77
C PHE A 452 4.53 -3.44 -3.47
N PHE A 453 3.35 -2.93 -3.16
CA PHE A 453 3.13 -1.57 -2.68
C PHE A 453 2.69 -1.58 -1.22
N LEU A 454 2.97 -0.50 -0.50
CA LEU A 454 2.65 -0.32 0.92
C LEU A 454 1.21 0.16 1.10
N ILE A 455 0.60 -0.29 2.21
CA ILE A 455 -0.71 0.16 2.70
C ILE A 455 -0.64 0.37 4.20
N PHE A 456 -1.11 1.54 4.68
CA PHE A 456 -1.26 1.86 6.10
C PHE A 456 -2.70 2.21 6.40
N ASN A 457 -3.30 1.60 7.43
CA ASN A 457 -4.66 1.89 7.84
C ASN A 457 -4.93 1.56 9.30
N VAL A 458 -6.02 2.13 9.82
CA VAL A 458 -6.66 1.67 11.05
C VAL A 458 -8.09 1.26 10.71
N ALA A 459 -8.37 -0.04 10.67
CA ALA A 459 -9.72 -0.53 10.55
C ALA A 459 -10.44 -0.49 11.89
N VAL A 460 -11.76 -0.36 11.87
CA VAL A 460 -12.63 -0.39 13.05
C VAL A 460 -13.63 -1.52 12.91
N GLY A 461 -13.60 -2.45 13.83
CA GLY A 461 -14.45 -3.65 13.76
C GLY A 461 -14.04 -4.60 12.64
N GLY A 462 -14.90 -5.54 12.36
CA GLY A 462 -14.69 -6.57 11.33
C GLY A 462 -14.66 -7.99 11.89
N ASN A 463 -14.40 -8.95 11.00
CA ASN A 463 -14.47 -10.38 11.34
C ASN A 463 -13.47 -10.78 12.43
N TRP A 464 -12.28 -10.20 12.42
CA TRP A 464 -11.18 -10.61 13.30
C TRP A 464 -11.20 -9.85 14.65
N PRO A 465 -11.20 -8.51 14.70
CA PRO A 465 -11.21 -7.79 15.97
C PRO A 465 -12.57 -7.89 16.69
N GLY A 466 -13.66 -8.10 15.95
CA GLY A 466 -15.02 -7.88 16.43
C GLY A 466 -15.34 -6.39 16.55
N SER A 467 -16.55 -6.05 16.95
CA SER A 467 -16.98 -4.65 17.07
C SER A 467 -16.35 -3.96 18.29
N PRO A 468 -16.15 -2.63 18.24
CA PRO A 468 -15.92 -1.81 19.43
C PRO A 468 -16.99 -2.05 20.50
N ASN A 469 -16.65 -1.81 21.74
CA ASN A 469 -17.59 -1.94 22.88
C ASN A 469 -17.50 -0.71 23.80
N SER A 470 -18.26 -0.69 24.87
CA SER A 470 -18.32 0.45 25.80
C SER A 470 -16.97 0.79 26.50
N ALA A 471 -15.96 -0.06 26.39
CA ALA A 471 -14.61 0.20 26.90
C ALA A 471 -13.68 0.79 25.84
N THR A 472 -14.09 0.78 24.57
CA THR A 472 -13.32 1.40 23.48
C THR A 472 -13.50 2.92 23.57
N VAL A 473 -12.41 3.64 23.73
CA VAL A 473 -12.41 5.10 23.81
C VAL A 473 -11.99 5.67 22.46
N PHE A 474 -12.81 6.55 21.88
CA PHE A 474 -12.49 7.28 20.67
C PHE A 474 -12.15 8.74 20.98
N PRO A 475 -11.35 9.44 20.17
CA PRO A 475 -10.65 8.92 18.99
C PRO A 475 -9.44 8.05 19.33
N GLN A 476 -9.17 7.05 18.49
CA GLN A 476 -7.95 6.25 18.53
C GLN A 476 -6.98 6.69 17.42
N ARG A 477 -5.68 6.50 17.63
CA ARG A 477 -4.67 6.99 16.69
C ARG A 477 -3.54 6.00 16.48
N MET A 478 -3.24 5.70 15.23
CA MET A 478 -1.95 5.15 14.81
C MET A 478 -1.05 6.32 14.43
N VAL A 479 0.17 6.33 14.94
CA VAL A 479 1.16 7.38 14.70
C VAL A 479 2.38 6.74 14.06
N VAL A 480 2.76 7.21 12.87
CA VAL A 480 3.93 6.72 12.15
C VAL A 480 4.98 7.82 12.09
N ASP A 481 6.20 7.51 12.53
CA ASP A 481 7.34 8.41 12.54
C ASP A 481 8.03 8.41 11.17
N TYR A 482 8.35 7.22 10.68
CA TYR A 482 8.93 7.06 9.35
C TYR A 482 8.61 5.70 8.74
N VAL A 483 8.79 5.65 7.43
CA VAL A 483 8.99 4.42 6.67
C VAL A 483 10.26 4.55 5.85
N ARG A 484 11.14 3.54 5.90
CA ARG A 484 12.42 3.51 5.21
C ARG A 484 12.57 2.19 4.46
N VAL A 485 12.98 2.26 3.20
CA VAL A 485 13.21 1.08 2.36
C VAL A 485 14.67 1.05 1.94
N PHE A 486 15.32 -0.05 2.27
CA PHE A 486 16.72 -0.32 1.99
C PHE A 486 16.82 -1.47 0.99
N GLN A 487 17.64 -1.32 -0.05
CA GLN A 487 17.90 -2.36 -1.04
C GLN A 487 19.40 -2.48 -1.29
N ASP A 488 19.86 -3.65 -1.74
CA ASP A 488 21.26 -3.83 -2.13
C ASP A 488 21.61 -3.08 -3.42
N GLU A 489 22.89 -2.77 -3.64
CA GLU A 489 23.38 -2.00 -4.81
C GLU A 489 22.96 -2.61 -6.17
N ASN A 490 22.57 -3.87 -6.20
CA ASN A 490 22.19 -4.57 -7.43
C ASN A 490 20.67 -4.59 -7.69
N GLY A 491 19.83 -4.18 -6.72
CA GLY A 491 18.36 -4.05 -6.87
C GLY A 491 17.63 -5.32 -7.34
N SER A 492 18.34 -6.41 -7.52
CA SER A 492 17.87 -7.56 -8.30
C SER A 492 17.91 -8.91 -7.60
N THR A 493 18.58 -8.99 -6.50
CA THR A 493 18.66 -10.26 -5.77
C THR A 493 18.53 -10.03 -4.29
N GLY A 494 17.53 -9.54 -3.67
CA GLY A 494 17.38 -9.47 -2.19
C GLY A 494 18.38 -10.31 -1.39
N GLY A 495 19.60 -10.26 -1.78
CA GLY A 495 20.72 -10.85 -1.09
C GLY A 495 21.11 -9.89 0.03
N GLN A 496 20.68 -10.13 1.27
CA GLN A 496 21.75 -10.09 2.27
C GLN A 496 22.94 -10.74 1.56
N SER A 497 24.05 -10.04 1.41
CA SER A 497 25.35 -10.65 1.09
C SER A 497 25.36 -11.95 1.88
N ALA A 498 25.34 -13.10 1.22
CA ALA A 498 25.13 -14.36 1.90
C ALA A 498 26.04 -14.34 3.11
N VAL A 499 25.46 -14.39 4.32
CA VAL A 499 26.27 -14.27 5.54
C VAL A 499 27.33 -15.35 5.41
N THR A 500 28.56 -14.93 5.21
CA THR A 500 29.66 -15.89 5.12
C THR A 500 30.00 -16.29 6.55
N HIS A 501 29.66 -17.52 6.91
CA HIS A 501 29.86 -18.04 8.25
C HIS A 501 31.32 -18.43 8.44
N PRO A 502 32.00 -17.89 9.46
CA PRO A 502 33.37 -18.27 9.73
C PRO A 502 33.45 -19.72 10.23
N VAL A 503 34.43 -20.48 9.73
CA VAL A 503 34.75 -21.81 10.20
C VAL A 503 36.20 -21.81 10.73
N PRO A 504 36.42 -22.15 12.02
CA PRO A 504 35.48 -22.70 13.01
C PRO A 504 34.43 -21.70 13.47
N GLY A 505 33.23 -22.20 13.76
CA GLY A 505 32.11 -21.36 14.17
C GLY A 505 30.80 -22.15 14.30
N LEU A 506 29.75 -21.44 14.72
CA LEU A 506 28.35 -21.91 14.76
C LEU A 506 27.60 -21.32 13.60
N ILE A 507 26.78 -22.12 12.94
CA ILE A 507 25.88 -21.74 11.85
C ILE A 507 24.46 -22.13 12.30
N GLU A 508 23.58 -21.18 12.51
CA GLU A 508 22.17 -21.46 12.77
C GLU A 508 21.53 -21.94 11.47
N ALA A 509 20.64 -22.94 11.55
CA ALA A 509 20.11 -23.59 10.36
C ALA A 509 19.23 -22.65 9.51
N GLU A 510 18.59 -21.69 10.14
CA GLU A 510 17.79 -20.66 9.47
C GLU A 510 18.60 -19.60 8.74
N ASP A 511 19.92 -19.54 8.93
CA ASP A 511 20.83 -18.58 8.27
C ASP A 511 21.34 -19.08 6.89
N TYR A 512 20.61 -19.98 6.25
CA TYR A 512 20.94 -20.49 4.92
C TYR A 512 21.00 -19.36 3.87
N SER A 513 21.86 -19.52 2.87
CA SER A 513 21.96 -18.61 1.72
C SER A 513 20.98 -18.98 0.59
N ASP A 514 20.68 -20.27 0.44
CA ASP A 514 19.69 -20.78 -0.52
C ASP A 514 19.09 -22.12 -0.01
N MET A 515 17.93 -22.52 -0.52
CA MET A 515 17.25 -23.71 -0.07
C MET A 515 16.21 -24.24 -1.06
N SER A 516 15.72 -25.44 -0.82
CA SER A 516 14.53 -26.00 -1.46
C SER A 516 13.77 -26.91 -0.49
N GLY A 517 12.43 -26.74 -0.40
CA GLY A 517 11.49 -27.64 0.24
C GLY A 517 11.36 -27.53 1.75
N ILE A 518 12.17 -26.71 2.44
CA ILE A 518 12.19 -26.60 3.91
C ILE A 518 11.30 -25.47 4.42
N GLN A 519 10.97 -25.50 5.72
CA GLN A 519 10.35 -24.40 6.44
C GLN A 519 11.10 -24.10 7.75
N VAL A 520 10.94 -22.88 8.24
CA VAL A 520 11.52 -22.43 9.51
C VAL A 520 10.44 -22.37 10.58
N GLU A 521 10.75 -22.87 11.78
CA GLU A 521 9.83 -22.85 12.94
C GLU A 521 10.56 -22.44 14.21
N ALA A 522 9.82 -21.96 15.22
CA ALA A 522 10.41 -21.58 16.50
C ALA A 522 11.00 -22.80 17.23
N SER A 523 12.26 -22.69 17.68
CA SER A 523 12.96 -23.74 18.39
C SER A 523 12.69 -23.67 19.90
N THR A 524 12.51 -24.83 20.53
CA THR A 524 12.49 -24.98 21.99
C THR A 524 13.81 -25.47 22.56
N ASP A 525 14.85 -25.55 21.76
CA ASP A 525 16.19 -25.94 22.21
C ASP A 525 16.80 -24.90 23.17
N THR A 526 17.88 -25.29 23.83
CA THR A 526 18.60 -24.37 24.71
C THR A 526 19.19 -23.21 23.92
N GLY A 527 18.78 -22.00 24.26
CA GLY A 527 19.12 -20.78 23.52
C GLY A 527 17.94 -20.16 22.77
N GLY A 528 16.87 -20.93 22.50
CA GLY A 528 15.72 -20.46 21.73
C GLY A 528 16.06 -20.31 20.25
N GLY A 529 15.53 -19.27 19.58
CA GLY A 529 15.72 -19.03 18.15
C GLY A 529 14.77 -19.82 17.28
N PHE A 530 15.25 -20.20 16.11
CA PHE A 530 14.50 -20.97 15.12
C PHE A 530 15.25 -22.26 14.76
N ASN A 531 14.56 -23.15 14.09
CA ASN A 531 15.13 -24.33 13.46
C ASN A 531 14.49 -24.56 12.09
N VAL A 532 15.16 -25.31 11.27
CA VAL A 532 14.61 -25.78 10.00
C VAL A 532 13.90 -27.12 10.22
N GLY A 533 12.67 -27.21 9.71
CA GLY A 533 11.83 -28.41 9.78
C GLY A 533 11.08 -28.63 8.47
N TYR A 534 10.09 -29.53 8.50
CA TYR A 534 9.28 -29.96 7.34
C TYR A 534 10.14 -30.54 6.20
N ILE A 535 11.26 -31.12 6.56
CA ILE A 535 12.27 -31.61 5.63
C ILE A 535 11.83 -32.96 5.04
N ASP A 536 11.73 -33.01 3.72
CA ASP A 536 11.47 -34.21 2.95
C ASP A 536 12.73 -34.67 2.16
N SER A 537 12.69 -35.90 1.65
CA SER A 537 13.80 -36.42 0.85
C SER A 537 13.99 -35.62 -0.45
N GLY A 538 15.18 -35.12 -0.68
CA GLY A 538 15.54 -34.27 -1.81
C GLY A 538 15.55 -32.76 -1.50
N ASP A 539 15.05 -32.36 -0.32
CA ASP A 539 15.19 -30.99 0.17
C ASP A 539 16.62 -30.68 0.56
N TRP A 540 16.97 -29.38 0.53
CA TRP A 540 18.34 -28.98 0.81
C TRP A 540 18.45 -27.54 1.34
N LEU A 541 19.59 -27.27 2.00
CA LEU A 541 20.04 -25.97 2.49
C LEU A 541 21.45 -25.70 1.99
N GLU A 542 21.76 -24.47 1.62
CA GLU A 542 23.11 -24.01 1.32
C GLU A 542 23.53 -22.87 2.25
N PHE A 543 24.81 -22.85 2.60
CA PHE A 543 25.43 -21.81 3.41
C PHE A 543 26.75 -21.39 2.76
N SER A 544 27.04 -20.09 2.73
CA SER A 544 28.39 -19.60 2.43
C SER A 544 29.24 -19.71 3.67
N ILE A 545 30.39 -20.38 3.58
CA ILE A 545 31.33 -20.53 4.70
C ILE A 545 32.71 -20.00 4.31
N ASP A 546 33.44 -19.41 5.28
CA ASP A 546 34.84 -19.04 5.13
C ASP A 546 35.68 -19.82 6.13
N VAL A 547 36.45 -20.77 5.63
CA VAL A 547 37.30 -21.66 6.42
C VAL A 547 38.63 -21.00 6.63
N ALA A 548 38.95 -20.63 7.89
CA ALA A 548 40.14 -19.88 8.27
C ALA A 548 41.44 -20.61 7.89
N GLU A 549 41.51 -21.92 8.13
CA GLU A 549 42.70 -22.73 7.86
C GLU A 549 42.32 -24.11 7.34
N MET A 550 43.09 -24.64 6.41
CA MET A 550 42.92 -26.00 5.94
C MET A 550 43.27 -26.99 7.09
N GLY A 551 42.38 -27.94 7.36
CA GLY A 551 42.62 -28.90 8.45
C GLY A 551 41.47 -29.83 8.74
N ASN A 552 41.60 -30.56 9.84
CA ASN A 552 40.54 -31.42 10.36
C ASN A 552 39.66 -30.64 11.32
N TYR A 553 38.35 -30.85 11.16
CA TYR A 553 37.33 -30.22 12.00
C TYR A 553 36.39 -31.28 12.55
N LEU A 554 35.94 -31.10 13.79
CA LEU A 554 34.76 -31.76 14.32
C LEU A 554 33.55 -30.94 13.84
N VAL A 555 32.68 -31.55 13.03
CA VAL A 555 31.36 -31.00 12.72
C VAL A 555 30.32 -31.62 13.63
N GLU A 556 29.46 -30.79 14.21
CA GLU A 556 28.35 -31.16 15.07
C GLU A 556 27.06 -30.67 14.46
N TYR A 557 26.01 -31.49 14.44
CA TYR A 557 24.67 -31.20 13.92
C TYR A 557 23.66 -31.35 15.05
N ARG A 558 22.86 -30.33 15.30
CA ARG A 558 21.81 -30.33 16.32
C ARG A 558 20.48 -30.73 15.69
N LEU A 559 20.00 -31.92 16.02
CA LEU A 559 18.96 -32.64 15.28
C LEU A 559 17.79 -33.05 16.17
N ALA A 560 16.58 -33.07 15.60
CA ALA A 560 15.41 -33.68 16.23
C ALA A 560 14.63 -34.50 15.20
N SER A 561 13.95 -35.57 15.66
CA SER A 561 13.10 -36.38 14.80
C SER A 561 12.07 -37.14 15.62
N GLN A 562 10.85 -37.22 15.12
CA GLN A 562 9.83 -38.12 15.65
C GLN A 562 9.74 -39.36 14.75
N GLY A 563 10.26 -40.47 15.23
CA GLY A 563 10.27 -41.72 14.52
C GLY A 563 11.56 -42.08 13.76
N GLY A 564 12.55 -41.16 13.77
CA GLY A 564 13.85 -41.36 13.10
C GLY A 564 13.80 -41.10 11.58
N SER A 565 14.99 -40.89 10.97
CA SER A 565 15.17 -40.58 9.56
C SER A 565 16.43 -41.24 8.99
N ASN A 566 16.43 -41.51 7.67
CA ASN A 566 17.66 -41.79 6.95
C ASN A 566 18.62 -40.61 6.94
N GLY A 567 18.14 -39.42 7.32
CA GLY A 567 18.91 -38.22 7.53
C GLY A 567 19.32 -37.51 6.25
N PHE A 568 20.60 -37.12 6.20
CA PHE A 568 21.11 -36.21 5.18
C PHE A 568 22.56 -36.51 4.81
N GLN A 569 22.98 -35.96 3.69
CA GLN A 569 24.39 -35.81 3.33
C GLN A 569 24.79 -34.35 3.37
N THR A 570 26.04 -34.11 3.77
CA THR A 570 26.65 -32.78 3.74
C THR A 570 27.68 -32.75 2.62
N LEU A 571 27.63 -31.72 1.80
CA LEU A 571 28.55 -31.48 0.69
C LEU A 571 29.26 -30.14 0.87
N VAL A 572 30.50 -30.06 0.40
CA VAL A 572 31.24 -28.79 0.28
C VAL A 572 31.69 -28.68 -1.17
N ASP A 573 31.30 -27.58 -1.84
CA ASP A 573 31.51 -27.34 -3.28
C ASP A 573 31.07 -28.54 -4.15
N GLY A 574 29.95 -29.16 -3.78
CA GLY A 574 29.37 -30.31 -4.46
C GLY A 574 30.07 -31.65 -4.19
N ILE A 575 31.09 -31.70 -3.32
CA ILE A 575 31.79 -32.92 -2.91
C ILE A 575 31.25 -33.39 -1.57
N GLN A 576 30.79 -34.63 -1.49
CA GLN A 576 30.27 -35.18 -0.24
C GLN A 576 31.35 -35.18 0.86
N LEU A 577 31.02 -34.52 1.96
CA LEU A 577 31.88 -34.36 3.14
C LEU A 577 31.55 -35.41 4.21
N ASP A 578 30.24 -35.61 4.49
CA ASP A 578 29.71 -36.48 5.53
C ASP A 578 28.31 -36.99 5.19
N SER A 579 27.81 -37.96 5.93
CA SER A 579 26.43 -38.44 5.85
C SER A 579 25.97 -38.90 7.23
N GLN A 580 24.80 -38.45 7.66
CA GLN A 580 24.23 -38.71 8.97
C GLN A 580 22.83 -39.35 8.84
N SER A 581 22.53 -40.33 9.71
CA SER A 581 21.16 -40.74 10.01
C SER A 581 20.68 -40.02 11.27
N VAL A 582 19.39 -39.74 11.38
CA VAL A 582 18.79 -39.14 12.56
C VAL A 582 17.99 -40.20 13.32
N SER A 583 18.42 -40.49 14.57
CA SER A 583 17.67 -41.41 15.43
C SER A 583 16.34 -40.79 15.86
N ASP A 584 15.36 -41.62 16.24
CA ASP A 584 14.15 -41.14 16.92
C ASP A 584 14.56 -40.45 18.24
N THR A 585 14.28 -39.15 18.35
CA THR A 585 14.58 -38.35 19.54
C THR A 585 13.37 -38.20 20.45
N GLY A 586 12.21 -38.75 20.05
CA GLY A 586 10.97 -38.70 20.82
C GLY A 586 10.11 -37.46 20.54
N GLY A 587 10.47 -36.63 19.56
CA GLY A 587 9.68 -35.46 19.17
C GLY A 587 10.43 -34.48 18.30
N TRP A 588 9.66 -33.64 17.58
CA TRP A 588 10.17 -32.62 16.65
C TRP A 588 11.03 -31.53 17.30
N GLN A 589 10.92 -31.37 18.61
CA GLN A 589 11.65 -30.38 19.43
C GLN A 589 12.44 -31.07 20.56
N SER A 590 12.74 -32.37 20.41
CA SER A 590 13.59 -33.14 21.32
C SER A 590 14.98 -33.28 20.68
N TRP A 591 15.93 -32.51 21.14
CA TRP A 591 17.18 -32.27 20.46
C TRP A 591 18.32 -33.17 20.89
N VAL A 592 19.06 -33.71 19.92
CA VAL A 592 20.32 -34.47 20.11
C VAL A 592 21.42 -33.90 19.23
N THR A 593 22.68 -34.16 19.55
CA THR A 593 23.81 -33.74 18.73
C THR A 593 24.50 -34.94 18.13
N ASN A 594 24.54 -35.00 16.79
CA ASN A 594 25.41 -35.93 16.05
C ASN A 594 26.71 -35.24 15.68
N SER A 595 27.79 -36.00 15.44
CA SER A 595 29.07 -35.42 15.04
C SER A 595 29.86 -36.32 14.10
N ALA A 596 30.75 -35.70 13.32
CA ALA A 596 31.73 -36.36 12.46
C ALA A 596 33.06 -35.58 12.43
N SER A 597 34.15 -36.25 12.07
CA SER A 597 35.41 -35.59 11.75
C SER A 597 35.54 -35.43 10.25
N VAL A 598 35.76 -34.21 9.77
CA VAL A 598 35.82 -33.85 8.38
C VAL A 598 37.08 -33.06 8.05
N ASN A 599 37.51 -33.04 6.80
CA ASN A 599 38.66 -32.24 6.36
C ASN A 599 38.14 -31.13 5.42
N LEU A 600 38.54 -29.87 5.71
CA LEU A 600 38.16 -28.71 4.93
C LEU A 600 39.38 -28.01 4.35
N ASN A 601 39.27 -27.45 3.18
CA ASN A 601 40.23 -26.51 2.59
C ASN A 601 40.01 -25.12 3.21
N ALA A 602 41.04 -24.25 3.15
CA ALA A 602 40.91 -22.87 3.57
C ALA A 602 40.21 -22.02 2.50
N GLY A 603 39.49 -20.96 2.93
CA GLY A 603 38.83 -19.97 2.08
C GLY A 603 37.31 -20.17 1.94
N GLU A 604 36.70 -19.34 1.11
CA GLU A 604 35.27 -19.35 0.86
C GLU A 604 34.84 -20.63 0.14
N GLN A 605 33.77 -21.26 0.62
CA GLN A 605 33.20 -22.51 0.10
C GLN A 605 31.67 -22.49 0.29
N THR A 606 30.97 -23.32 -0.49
CA THR A 606 29.55 -23.57 -0.30
C THR A 606 29.32 -24.87 0.45
N LEU A 607 28.75 -24.78 1.66
CA LEU A 607 28.30 -25.91 2.45
C LEU A 607 26.83 -26.21 2.08
N ARG A 608 26.54 -27.43 1.67
CA ARG A 608 25.18 -27.90 1.36
C ARG A 608 24.80 -29.07 2.26
N VAL A 609 23.61 -28.99 2.85
CA VAL A 609 22.96 -30.08 3.57
C VAL A 609 21.80 -30.55 2.70
N GLU A 610 21.87 -31.79 2.20
CA GLU A 610 20.87 -32.36 1.31
C GLU A 610 20.22 -33.57 1.97
N SER A 611 18.89 -33.55 2.08
CA SER A 611 18.12 -34.57 2.76
C SER A 611 17.98 -35.85 1.92
N VAL A 612 18.28 -36.99 2.52
CA VAL A 612 18.04 -38.31 1.93
C VAL A 612 16.87 -39.06 2.59
N GLY A 613 16.35 -38.54 3.68
CA GLY A 613 15.22 -39.07 4.42
C GLY A 613 14.27 -38.00 4.91
N ASN A 614 13.02 -38.31 5.15
CA ASN A 614 12.00 -37.41 5.65
C ASN A 614 12.01 -37.32 7.18
N ASN A 615 11.26 -36.39 7.73
CA ASN A 615 10.86 -36.34 9.14
C ASN A 615 12.01 -36.09 10.13
N TRP A 616 12.76 -35.01 9.91
CA TRP A 616 13.78 -34.55 10.83
C TRP A 616 13.91 -33.03 10.82
N ASN A 617 14.46 -32.45 11.86
CA ASN A 617 14.70 -31.03 12.03
C ASN A 617 16.17 -30.77 12.29
N LEU A 618 16.67 -29.61 11.82
CA LEU A 618 18.02 -29.11 12.04
C LEU A 618 17.95 -27.76 12.77
N ASN A 619 18.65 -27.63 13.90
CA ASN A 619 18.73 -26.37 14.64
C ASN A 619 20.00 -25.60 14.28
N TRP A 620 21.16 -26.24 14.36
CA TRP A 620 22.42 -25.62 14.03
C TRP A 620 23.48 -26.63 13.56
N ILE A 621 24.51 -26.08 12.90
CA ILE A 621 25.73 -26.80 12.51
C ILE A 621 26.93 -26.08 13.18
N LYS A 622 27.82 -26.80 13.80
CA LYS A 622 29.00 -26.21 14.47
C LYS A 622 30.28 -26.88 14.03
N PHE A 623 31.25 -26.08 13.65
CA PHE A 623 32.61 -26.55 13.33
C PHE A 623 33.60 -26.16 14.43
N THR A 624 34.42 -27.13 14.88
CA THR A 624 35.49 -26.92 15.85
C THR A 624 36.78 -27.48 15.27
N ALA A 625 37.87 -26.70 15.23
CA ALA A 625 39.16 -27.16 14.74
C ALA A 625 39.70 -28.28 15.64
N GLN A 626 40.30 -29.33 15.06
CA GLN A 626 40.87 -30.47 15.76
C GLN A 626 42.42 -30.43 15.80
#